data_5d4245dcbd7aef890fdce09d3101f5db
#
_entry.id   5d4245dcbd7aef890fdce09d3101f5db
#
_cell.length_a   1.000
_cell.length_b   1.000
_cell.length_c   1.000
_cell.angle_alpha   90.00
_cell.angle_beta   90.00
_cell.angle_gamma   90.00
#
_symmetry.space_group_name_H-M   'P 1'
#
loop_
_entity.id
_entity.type
_entity.pdbx_description
1 polymer ?
#
loop_
_entity_poly.entity_id
_entity_poly.type
_entity_poly.pdbx_seq_one_letter_code
_entity_poly.pdbx_strand_id
1 'polypeptide(L)' 'MTQISRPVKRETRSQVQGRVLMVELSRYSITLRQKGKRSGYSVPLEAVFHLGGKMMRRELDAAKKVKRGSK' A
#
# COMPACT_ATOMS: atom_id res chain seq x y z
N MET A 1 -10.13 3.87 20.41
CA MET A 1 -9.66 4.17 19.04
C MET A 1 -10.82 4.69 18.21
N THR A 2 -10.60 5.77 17.48
CA THR A 2 -11.67 6.41 16.70
C THR A 2 -11.80 5.73 15.34
N GLN A 3 -13.02 5.35 14.99
CA GLN A 3 -13.30 4.76 13.69
C GLN A 3 -13.39 5.84 12.62
N ILE A 4 -13.07 5.47 11.38
CA ILE A 4 -13.19 6.37 10.25
C ILE A 4 -14.65 6.52 9.88
N SER A 5 -15.21 7.71 10.07
CA SER A 5 -16.60 8.00 9.71
C SER A 5 -16.72 8.66 8.34
N ARG A 6 -15.66 9.31 7.87
CA ARG A 6 -15.61 9.97 6.57
C ARG A 6 -14.33 9.57 5.85
N PRO A 7 -14.33 9.49 4.52
CA PRO A 7 -13.10 9.21 3.78
C PRO A 7 -12.05 10.27 4.06
N VAL A 8 -10.81 9.83 4.23
CA VAL A 8 -9.67 10.71 4.46
C VAL A 8 -8.81 10.71 3.22
N LYS A 9 -8.65 11.88 2.59
CA LYS A 9 -7.81 12.04 1.41
C LYS A 9 -6.51 12.72 1.79
N ARG A 10 -5.40 12.16 1.34
CA ARG A 10 -4.08 12.74 1.61
C ARG A 10 -3.16 12.57 0.41
N GLU A 11 -2.30 13.52 0.21
CA GLU A 11 -1.22 13.44 -0.76
C GLU A 11 -0.02 12.79 -0.08
N THR A 12 0.56 11.78 -0.73
CA THR A 12 1.73 11.11 -0.18
C THR A 12 3.01 11.68 -0.80
N ARG A 13 4.15 11.27 -0.27
CA ARG A 13 5.44 11.60 -0.86
C ARG A 13 5.92 10.55 -1.85
N SER A 14 5.16 9.46 -1.98
CA SER A 14 5.48 8.40 -2.93
C SER A 14 5.10 8.82 -4.34
N GLN A 15 5.92 8.43 -5.30
CA GLN A 15 5.68 8.72 -6.71
C GLN A 15 5.60 7.43 -7.51
N VAL A 16 4.69 7.40 -8.48
CA VAL A 16 4.56 6.30 -9.40
C VAL A 16 4.57 6.91 -10.81
N GLN A 17 5.52 6.48 -11.63
CA GLN A 17 5.68 6.99 -12.98
C GLN A 17 5.78 8.53 -13.04
N GLY A 18 6.52 9.10 -12.08
CA GLY A 18 6.76 10.53 -12.01
C GLY A 18 5.61 11.37 -11.45
N ARG A 19 4.53 10.75 -11.00
CA ARG A 19 3.38 11.45 -10.43
C ARG A 19 3.20 11.06 -8.96
N VAL A 20 2.88 12.06 -8.15
CA VAL A 20 2.62 11.84 -6.73
C VAL A 20 1.38 10.98 -6.55
N LEU A 21 1.46 10.05 -5.60
CA LEU A 21 0.36 9.14 -5.31
C LEU A 21 -0.58 9.77 -4.29
N MET A 22 -1.86 9.80 -4.63
CA MET A 22 -2.93 10.27 -3.76
C MET A 22 -3.60 9.07 -3.11
N VAL A 23 -3.90 9.17 -1.83
CA VAL A 23 -4.52 8.11 -1.05
C VAL A 23 -5.83 8.59 -0.46
N GLU A 24 -6.87 7.80 -0.63
CA GLU A 24 -8.16 8.03 0.04
C GLU A 24 -8.45 6.82 0.90
N LEU A 25 -8.53 7.03 2.20
CA LEU A 25 -8.79 5.97 3.16
C LEU A 25 -10.26 6.01 3.57
N SER A 26 -10.97 4.94 3.27
CA SER A 26 -12.36 4.76 3.64
C SER A 26 -12.49 3.72 4.74
N ARG A 27 -13.73 3.48 5.17
CA ARG A 27 -14.01 2.55 6.26
C ARG A 27 -13.53 1.14 5.98
N TYR A 28 -13.66 0.67 4.74
CA TYR A 28 -13.35 -0.70 4.34
C TYR A 28 -12.35 -0.81 3.20
N SER A 29 -11.96 0.31 2.63
CA SER A 29 -11.13 0.28 1.42
C SER A 29 -10.15 1.44 1.40
N ILE A 30 -9.14 1.28 0.58
CA ILE A 30 -8.17 2.33 0.28
C ILE A 30 -8.17 2.54 -1.22
N THR A 31 -8.24 3.79 -1.66
CA THR A 31 -8.18 4.14 -3.07
C THR A 31 -6.86 4.84 -3.35
N LEU A 32 -6.17 4.38 -4.38
CA LEU A 32 -4.88 4.91 -4.80
C LEU A 32 -5.01 5.46 -6.20
N ARG A 33 -4.56 6.69 -6.42
CA ARG A 33 -4.54 7.29 -7.75
C ARG A 33 -3.34 8.21 -7.88
N GLN A 34 -2.92 8.43 -9.12
CA GLN A 34 -1.88 9.39 -9.42
C GLN A 34 -2.49 10.80 -9.44
N LYS A 35 -1.76 11.76 -8.89
CA LYS A 35 -2.21 13.16 -8.85
C LYS A 35 -2.46 13.65 -10.27
N GLY A 36 -3.62 14.27 -10.48
CA GLY A 36 -4.03 14.77 -11.79
C GLY A 36 -4.77 13.77 -12.66
N LYS A 37 -4.87 12.51 -12.25
CA LYS A 37 -5.66 11.51 -12.96
C LYS A 37 -6.96 11.24 -12.22
N ARG A 38 -8.02 11.01 -12.99
CA ARG A 38 -9.35 10.74 -12.42
C ARG A 38 -9.51 9.28 -12.01
N SER A 39 -8.90 8.38 -12.75
CA SER A 39 -9.02 6.96 -12.46
C SER A 39 -7.99 6.52 -11.42
N GLY A 40 -8.40 5.57 -10.58
CA GLY A 40 -7.54 5.01 -9.57
C GLY A 40 -7.98 3.60 -9.24
N TYR A 41 -7.31 3.00 -8.27
CA TYR A 41 -7.61 1.64 -7.84
C TYR A 41 -8.15 1.68 -6.42
N SER A 42 -9.30 1.04 -6.22
CA SER A 42 -9.87 0.88 -4.88
C SER A 42 -9.65 -0.56 -4.44
N VAL A 43 -9.02 -0.73 -3.28
CA VAL A 43 -8.64 -2.04 -2.77
C VAL A 43 -9.23 -2.20 -1.37
N PRO A 44 -9.89 -3.33 -1.08
CA PRO A 44 -10.34 -3.59 0.28
C PRO A 44 -9.18 -3.59 1.26
N LEU A 45 -9.39 -3.01 2.44
CA LEU A 45 -8.33 -2.97 3.47
C LEU A 45 -7.85 -4.36 3.84
N GLU A 46 -8.75 -5.33 3.85
CA GLU A 46 -8.41 -6.72 4.11
C GLU A 46 -7.39 -7.25 3.09
N ALA A 47 -7.59 -6.93 1.81
CA ALA A 47 -6.65 -7.34 0.76
C ALA A 47 -5.29 -6.67 0.94
N VAL A 48 -5.28 -5.41 1.35
CA VAL A 48 -4.02 -4.69 1.62
C VAL A 48 -3.26 -5.36 2.77
N PHE A 49 -3.97 -5.75 3.80
CA PHE A 49 -3.38 -6.45 4.94
C PHE A 49 -2.71 -7.76 4.50
N HIS A 50 -3.42 -8.56 3.72
CA HIS A 50 -2.88 -9.83 3.22
C HIS A 50 -1.69 -9.64 2.29
N LEU A 51 -1.77 -8.63 1.42
CA LEU A 51 -0.66 -8.31 0.54
C LEU A 51 0.58 -7.88 1.34
N GLY A 52 0.38 -7.06 2.35
CA GLY A 52 1.47 -6.63 3.24
C GLY A 52 2.14 -7.81 3.92
N GLY A 53 1.36 -8.77 4.40
CA GLY A 53 1.88 -9.98 5.00
C GLY A 53 2.70 -10.82 4.03
N LYS A 54 2.24 -10.95 2.80
CA LYS A 54 2.98 -11.67 1.76
C LYS A 54 4.30 -10.99 1.42
N MET A 55 4.30 -9.69 1.31
CA MET A 55 5.50 -8.92 1.01
C MET A 55 6.54 -9.07 2.12
N MET A 56 6.13 -8.98 3.37
CA MET A 56 7.01 -9.17 4.53
C MET A 56 7.62 -10.57 4.53
N ARG A 57 6.81 -11.58 4.23
CA ARG A 57 7.27 -12.95 4.18
C ARG A 57 8.32 -13.15 3.09
N ARG A 58 8.12 -12.54 1.92
CA ARG A 58 9.11 -12.59 0.83
C ARG A 58 10.44 -11.97 1.23
N GLU A 59 10.40 -10.84 1.91
CA GLU A 59 11.61 -10.18 2.37
C GLU A 59 12.39 -11.04 3.37
N LEU A 60 11.67 -11.66 4.31
CA LEU A 60 12.28 -12.55 5.29
C LEU A 60 12.90 -13.78 4.62
N ASP A 61 12.21 -14.37 3.68
CA ASP A 61 12.71 -15.51 2.94
C ASP A 61 13.93 -15.15 2.10
N ALA A 62 13.92 -14.00 1.45
CA ALA A 62 15.06 -13.51 0.68
C ALA A 62 16.27 -13.29 1.59
N ALA A 63 16.07 -12.71 2.76
CA ALA A 63 17.15 -12.50 3.73
C ALA A 63 17.73 -13.82 4.21
N LYS A 64 16.89 -14.82 4.46
CA LYS A 64 17.35 -16.16 4.84
C LYS A 64 18.15 -16.81 3.73
N LYS A 65 17.68 -16.70 2.50
CA LYS A 65 18.41 -17.26 1.34
C LYS A 65 19.77 -16.63 1.17
N VAL A 66 19.85 -15.31 1.34
CA VAL A 66 21.12 -14.59 1.24
C VAL A 66 22.11 -15.09 2.31
N LYS A 67 21.65 -15.25 3.54
CA LYS A 67 22.49 -15.77 4.61
C LYS A 67 23.00 -17.18 4.29
N ARG A 68 22.14 -18.03 3.76
CA ARG A 68 22.55 -19.39 3.38
C ARG A 68 23.53 -19.39 2.22
N GLY A 69 23.33 -18.47 1.27
CA GLY A 69 24.22 -18.38 0.12
C GLY A 69 25.60 -17.85 0.42
N SER A 70 25.77 -17.15 1.53
CA SER A 70 27.04 -16.54 1.91
C SER A 70 28.00 -17.51 2.59
N LYS A 71 27.61 -18.71 2.81
CA LYS A 71 28.50 -19.73 3.39
C LYS A 71 29.52 -20.25 2.40
#